data_5ba60c9ac1ff09ef5fa7b63988cb670c
#
_entry.id   5ba60c9ac1ff09ef5fa7b63988cb670c
#
_cell.length_a   1.000
_cell.length_b   1.000
_cell.length_c   1.000
_cell.angle_alpha   90.00
_cell.angle_beta   90.00
_cell.angle_gamma   90.00
#
_symmetry.space_group_name_H-M   'P 1'
#
loop_
_entity.id
_entity.type
_entity.pdbx_description
1 polymer ?
#
loop_
_entity_poly.entity_id
_entity_poly.type
_entity_poly.pdbx_seq_one_letter_code
_entity_poly.pdbx_strand_id
1 'polypeptide(L)'
;MRRLAAVIVLFGCFGCSLMTSKEPAKADFDFGPLATARMRNASTSPEATIVVYDITAPTWMDNSSMYYRLAYQTAANPMPYAQSQWVMSPAALLTQRLRSRLVDSSSGEVLRVSAHALAVYALRSELVEFEQIFDRPDHSHGVLRLRATLEGDRVWAQRTFAIEKPAPTADAAGGVIALAQCSDELAALISEWISAIQVDAREAVREEAPTDPLRPARAPLSASSTRRD
;
A
#
# COMPACT_ATOMS: atom_id res chain seq x y z
N MET A 1 85.02 -37.07 23.14
CA MET A 1 83.86 -36.85 23.98
C MET A 1 82.96 -35.79 23.28
N ARG A 2 81.98 -36.25 22.50
CA ARG A 2 81.20 -35.36 21.64
C ARG A 2 79.79 -35.25 22.29
N ARG A 3 79.49 -34.01 22.70
CA ARG A 3 78.13 -33.73 23.21
C ARG A 3 77.23 -33.38 22.04
N LEU A 4 76.25 -34.26 21.76
CA LEU A 4 75.17 -33.98 20.84
C LEU A 4 74.16 -33.05 21.54
N ALA A 5 74.01 -31.86 21.03
CA ALA A 5 72.94 -30.95 21.41
C ALA A 5 71.72 -31.28 20.53
N ALA A 6 70.65 -31.83 21.11
CA ALA A 6 69.35 -32.01 20.43
C ALA A 6 68.61 -30.70 20.46
N VAL A 7 68.43 -30.07 19.28
CA VAL A 7 67.57 -28.89 19.10
C VAL A 7 66.17 -29.39 18.84
N ILE A 8 65.30 -29.22 19.82
CA ILE A 8 63.85 -29.49 19.68
C ILE A 8 63.26 -28.23 19.03
N VAL A 9 62.89 -28.32 17.75
CA VAL A 9 62.15 -27.29 17.06
C VAL A 9 60.66 -27.48 17.42
N LEU A 10 60.19 -26.63 18.31
CA LEU A 10 58.75 -26.57 18.66
C LEU A 10 58.02 -25.83 17.51
N PHE A 11 57.42 -26.57 16.59
CA PHE A 11 56.51 -26.06 15.58
C PHE A 11 55.20 -25.70 16.28
N GLY A 12 55.06 -24.41 16.66
CA GLY A 12 53.81 -23.83 17.12
C GLY A 12 52.81 -23.79 15.97
N CYS A 13 51.84 -24.70 15.96
CA CYS A 13 50.67 -24.62 15.12
C CYS A 13 49.85 -23.39 15.50
N PHE A 14 50.04 -22.28 14.83
CA PHE A 14 49.10 -21.17 14.85
C PHE A 14 47.82 -21.66 14.15
N GLY A 15 46.93 -22.26 14.93
CA GLY A 15 45.54 -22.50 14.53
C GLY A 15 44.85 -21.15 14.32
N CYS A 16 44.79 -20.69 13.07
CA CYS A 16 43.83 -19.66 12.69
C CYS A 16 42.43 -20.28 12.94
N SER A 17 41.87 -20.04 14.12
CA SER A 17 40.42 -20.16 14.33
C SER A 17 39.77 -19.17 13.37
N LEU A 18 39.33 -19.67 12.23
CA LEU A 18 38.33 -19.00 11.41
C LEU A 18 37.08 -18.85 12.31
N MET A 19 37.05 -17.79 13.10
CA MET A 19 35.82 -17.32 13.70
C MET A 19 34.91 -16.95 12.55
N THR A 20 34.07 -17.92 12.15
CA THR A 20 32.90 -17.64 11.35
C THR A 20 32.04 -16.75 12.24
N SER A 21 32.20 -15.44 12.14
CA SER A 21 31.31 -14.47 12.75
C SER A 21 29.96 -14.70 12.08
N LYS A 22 29.09 -15.45 12.76
CA LYS A 22 27.70 -15.58 12.36
C LYS A 22 27.17 -14.15 12.30
N GLU A 23 26.89 -13.70 11.07
CA GLU A 23 26.28 -12.39 10.86
C GLU A 23 25.06 -12.29 11.76
N PRO A 24 24.91 -11.25 12.59
CA PRO A 24 23.77 -11.13 13.47
C PRO A 24 22.49 -11.24 12.65
N ALA A 25 21.55 -12.06 13.08
CA ALA A 25 20.27 -12.23 12.42
C ALA A 25 19.59 -10.85 12.33
N LYS A 26 19.13 -10.52 11.13
CA LYS A 26 18.37 -9.27 10.92
C LYS A 26 17.04 -9.35 11.66
N ALA A 27 16.59 -8.23 12.19
CA ALA A 27 15.25 -8.10 12.74
C ALA A 27 14.25 -8.00 11.58
N ASP A 28 13.24 -8.87 11.58
CA ASP A 28 12.17 -8.86 10.61
C ASP A 28 11.01 -7.99 11.09
N PHE A 29 10.52 -7.11 10.22
CA PHE A 29 9.42 -6.20 10.49
C PHE A 29 8.28 -6.39 9.50
N ASP A 30 7.06 -6.17 9.95
CA ASP A 30 5.85 -6.00 9.14
C ASP A 30 5.13 -4.69 9.55
N PHE A 31 3.93 -4.44 9.01
CA PHE A 31 3.15 -3.26 9.38
C PHE A 31 2.34 -3.42 10.66
N GLY A 32 2.57 -4.49 11.42
CA GLY A 32 1.79 -4.81 12.61
C GLY A 32 0.34 -5.23 12.30
N PRO A 33 -0.41 -5.58 13.35
CA PRO A 33 -1.79 -6.01 13.19
C PRO A 33 -2.63 -4.87 12.60
N LEU A 34 -3.60 -5.25 11.77
CA LEU A 34 -4.62 -4.31 11.31
C LEU A 34 -5.41 -3.81 12.54
N ALA A 35 -5.50 -2.49 12.70
CA ALA A 35 -6.45 -1.95 13.65
C ALA A 35 -7.83 -2.50 13.28
N THR A 36 -8.51 -3.15 14.23
CA THR A 36 -9.83 -3.75 14.03
C THR A 36 -10.78 -2.69 13.51
N ALA A 37 -11.08 -2.76 12.20
CA ALA A 37 -12.16 -1.95 11.65
C ALA A 37 -13.46 -2.39 12.32
N ARG A 38 -14.25 -1.43 12.81
CA ARG A 38 -15.61 -1.73 13.24
C ARG A 38 -16.33 -2.36 12.05
N MET A 39 -16.84 -3.58 12.23
CA MET A 39 -17.69 -4.22 11.23
C MET A 39 -18.81 -3.22 10.89
N ARG A 40 -18.71 -2.59 9.74
CA ARG A 40 -19.85 -1.89 9.16
C ARG A 40 -20.83 -2.97 8.70
N ASN A 41 -22.06 -2.86 9.14
CA ASN A 41 -23.13 -3.70 8.61
C ASN A 41 -23.09 -3.56 7.10
N ALA A 42 -22.92 -4.69 6.41
CA ALA A 42 -22.89 -4.73 4.96
C ALA A 42 -24.14 -4.03 4.41
N SER A 43 -23.93 -2.97 3.66
CA SER A 43 -25.01 -2.31 2.91
C SER A 43 -25.47 -3.29 1.84
N THR A 44 -26.77 -3.54 1.75
CA THR A 44 -27.38 -4.51 0.82
C THR A 44 -27.42 -4.03 -0.64
N SER A 45 -26.82 -2.90 -0.97
CA SER A 45 -26.69 -2.45 -2.36
C SER A 45 -25.53 -3.16 -3.04
N PRO A 46 -25.71 -3.74 -4.23
CA PRO A 46 -24.62 -4.31 -5.00
C PRO A 46 -23.67 -3.18 -5.42
N GLU A 47 -22.61 -3.00 -4.67
CA GLU A 47 -21.49 -2.15 -5.08
C GLU A 47 -20.68 -2.88 -6.17
N ALA A 48 -20.05 -2.08 -7.02
CA ALA A 48 -19.26 -2.62 -8.10
C ALA A 48 -18.09 -3.46 -7.59
N THR A 49 -17.86 -4.59 -8.19
CA THR A 49 -16.74 -5.47 -7.91
C THR A 49 -15.41 -4.80 -8.31
N ILE A 50 -14.43 -4.79 -7.43
CA ILE A 50 -13.09 -4.25 -7.68
C ILE A 50 -12.08 -5.37 -7.63
N VAL A 51 -11.29 -5.53 -8.70
CA VAL A 51 -10.11 -6.39 -8.70
C VAL A 51 -8.88 -5.58 -8.32
N VAL A 52 -8.25 -5.93 -7.22
CA VAL A 52 -7.02 -5.30 -6.75
C VAL A 52 -5.82 -6.14 -7.20
N TYR A 53 -5.07 -5.62 -8.16
CA TYR A 53 -3.83 -6.25 -8.63
C TYR A 53 -2.71 -6.07 -7.59
N ASP A 54 -1.69 -6.92 -7.68
CA ASP A 54 -0.50 -6.77 -6.87
C ASP A 54 0.19 -5.43 -7.21
N ILE A 55 0.63 -4.72 -6.17
CA ILE A 55 1.39 -3.49 -6.33
C ILE A 55 2.74 -3.85 -6.91
N THR A 56 3.12 -3.18 -7.99
CA THR A 56 4.45 -3.30 -8.59
C THR A 56 5.41 -2.29 -7.98
N ALA A 57 6.70 -2.61 -7.97
CA ALA A 57 7.74 -1.71 -7.49
C ALA A 57 8.95 -1.73 -8.45
N PRO A 58 9.80 -0.69 -8.46
CA PRO A 58 11.08 -0.73 -9.12
C PRO A 58 11.94 -1.90 -8.60
N THR A 59 12.69 -2.56 -9.49
CA THR A 59 13.45 -3.77 -9.17
C THR A 59 14.38 -3.62 -7.95
N TRP A 60 14.97 -2.44 -7.76
CA TRP A 60 15.85 -2.19 -6.63
C TRP A 60 15.12 -2.16 -5.27
N MET A 61 13.82 -1.86 -5.27
CA MET A 61 12.95 -1.80 -4.09
C MET A 61 12.10 -3.07 -3.92
N ASP A 62 11.99 -3.91 -4.96
CA ASP A 62 11.19 -5.15 -4.92
C ASP A 62 11.95 -6.30 -4.25
N ASN A 63 12.33 -6.07 -3.00
CA ASN A 63 13.00 -7.01 -2.12
C ASN A 63 12.65 -6.70 -0.66
N SER A 64 13.14 -7.50 0.28
CA SER A 64 12.86 -7.33 1.71
C SER A 64 13.74 -6.28 2.41
N SER A 65 14.63 -5.58 1.72
CA SER A 65 15.47 -4.57 2.35
C SER A 65 14.63 -3.38 2.83
N MET A 66 14.95 -2.91 4.03
CA MET A 66 14.40 -1.68 4.57
C MET A 66 15.35 -0.54 4.24
N TYR A 67 14.88 0.46 3.47
CA TYR A 67 15.73 1.55 2.99
C TYR A 67 15.54 2.83 3.80
N TYR A 68 16.62 3.60 3.90
CA TYR A 68 16.64 4.94 4.47
C TYR A 68 17.55 5.88 3.66
N ARG A 69 17.35 7.20 3.82
CA ARG A 69 18.20 8.25 3.26
C ARG A 69 18.65 9.21 4.36
N LEU A 70 19.86 9.68 4.24
CA LEU A 70 20.40 10.77 5.07
C LEU A 70 20.31 12.07 4.26
N ALA A 71 19.12 12.71 4.25
CA ALA A 71 18.89 13.91 3.44
C ALA A 71 19.85 15.07 3.81
N TYR A 72 20.26 15.13 5.06
CA TYR A 72 21.26 16.11 5.55
C TYR A 72 22.68 15.86 5.05
N GLN A 73 22.96 14.69 4.42
CA GLN A 73 24.24 14.37 3.80
C GLN A 73 24.11 14.28 2.28
N THR A 74 23.37 13.31 1.80
CA THR A 74 23.19 13.02 0.38
C THR A 74 21.81 12.41 0.14
N ALA A 75 20.86 13.25 -0.28
CA ALA A 75 19.49 12.81 -0.54
C ALA A 75 19.36 11.77 -1.68
N ALA A 76 20.33 11.68 -2.59
CA ALA A 76 20.29 10.78 -3.74
C ALA A 76 20.72 9.33 -3.44
N ASN A 77 21.19 9.03 -2.21
CA ASN A 77 21.75 7.73 -1.86
C ASN A 77 20.81 6.93 -0.92
N PRO A 78 19.98 6.00 -1.44
CA PRO A 78 19.23 5.08 -0.60
C PRO A 78 20.17 4.02 -0.03
N MET A 79 20.10 3.80 1.27
CA MET A 79 20.93 2.83 2.00
C MET A 79 20.04 1.76 2.65
N PRO A 80 20.35 0.47 2.53
CA PRO A 80 19.65 -0.55 3.27
C PRO A 80 20.10 -0.58 4.74
N TYR A 81 19.18 -0.81 5.66
CA TYR A 81 19.53 -1.13 7.04
C TYR A 81 20.30 -2.45 7.10
N ALA A 82 21.41 -2.47 7.84
CA ALA A 82 22.25 -3.65 7.97
C ALA A 82 21.60 -4.77 8.81
N GLN A 83 20.85 -4.39 9.85
CA GLN A 83 20.32 -5.31 10.86
C GLN A 83 18.78 -5.34 10.90
N SER A 84 18.10 -4.75 9.91
CA SER A 84 16.63 -4.68 9.84
C SER A 84 16.17 -4.90 8.43
N GLN A 85 15.07 -5.63 8.29
CA GLN A 85 14.44 -5.90 7.00
C GLN A 85 12.94 -6.11 7.15
N TRP A 86 12.22 -6.06 6.05
CA TRP A 86 10.83 -6.45 5.97
C TRP A 86 10.69 -7.97 5.87
N VAL A 87 9.61 -8.54 6.40
CA VAL A 87 9.30 -9.99 6.24
C VAL A 87 9.05 -10.38 4.78
N MET A 88 8.66 -9.43 3.93
CA MET A 88 8.49 -9.56 2.48
C MET A 88 8.70 -8.20 1.82
N SER A 89 8.66 -8.10 0.48
CA SER A 89 8.83 -6.81 -0.18
C SER A 89 7.75 -5.80 0.25
N PRO A 90 8.08 -4.50 0.34
CA PRO A 90 7.10 -3.44 0.66
C PRO A 90 5.87 -3.46 -0.24
N ALA A 91 6.03 -3.75 -1.52
CA ALA A 91 4.92 -3.87 -2.47
C ALA A 91 3.96 -4.99 -2.07
N ALA A 92 4.47 -6.14 -1.61
CA ALA A 92 3.65 -7.26 -1.14
C ALA A 92 2.93 -6.92 0.18
N LEU A 93 3.63 -6.29 1.13
CA LEU A 93 3.03 -5.82 2.39
C LEU A 93 1.90 -4.80 2.14
N LEU A 94 2.15 -3.83 1.26
CA LEU A 94 1.16 -2.81 0.88
C LEU A 94 -0.05 -3.44 0.17
N THR A 95 0.19 -4.42 -0.71
CA THR A 95 -0.89 -5.15 -1.39
C THR A 95 -1.81 -5.83 -0.37
N GLN A 96 -1.25 -6.53 0.61
CA GLN A 96 -2.03 -7.18 1.66
C GLN A 96 -2.80 -6.16 2.51
N ARG A 97 -2.13 -5.08 2.91
CA ARG A 97 -2.75 -4.01 3.73
C ARG A 97 -3.90 -3.34 2.99
N LEU A 98 -3.70 -2.98 1.72
CA LEU A 98 -4.70 -2.34 0.88
C LEU A 98 -5.93 -3.25 0.67
N ARG A 99 -5.71 -4.52 0.31
CA ARG A 99 -6.81 -5.49 0.15
C ARG A 99 -7.62 -5.63 1.42
N SER A 100 -6.97 -5.79 2.56
CA SER A 100 -7.68 -5.93 3.83
C SER A 100 -8.51 -4.69 4.17
N ARG A 101 -7.96 -3.50 3.95
CA ARG A 101 -8.69 -2.24 4.22
C ARG A 101 -9.84 -2.01 3.26
N LEU A 102 -9.69 -2.35 1.99
CA LEU A 102 -10.77 -2.22 1.01
C LEU A 102 -11.93 -3.19 1.32
N VAL A 103 -11.65 -4.40 1.78
CA VAL A 103 -12.68 -5.33 2.26
C VAL A 103 -13.43 -4.75 3.45
N ASP A 104 -12.71 -4.16 4.41
CA ASP A 104 -13.29 -3.58 5.62
C ASP A 104 -14.12 -2.30 5.35
N SER A 105 -13.76 -1.53 4.32
CA SER A 105 -14.36 -0.22 4.02
C SER A 105 -15.46 -0.28 2.97
N SER A 106 -15.48 -1.30 2.13
CA SER A 106 -16.45 -1.45 1.04
C SER A 106 -17.61 -2.34 1.46
N SER A 107 -18.83 -1.95 1.09
CA SER A 107 -20.00 -2.84 1.07
C SER A 107 -19.99 -3.75 -0.17
N GLY A 108 -18.97 -3.63 -1.04
CA GLY A 108 -18.76 -4.41 -2.25
C GLY A 108 -17.75 -5.54 -2.09
N GLU A 109 -17.74 -6.46 -3.04
CA GLU A 109 -16.81 -7.58 -3.07
C GLU A 109 -15.46 -7.10 -3.60
N VAL A 110 -14.40 -7.17 -2.78
CA VAL A 110 -13.02 -6.98 -3.21
C VAL A 110 -12.44 -8.33 -3.59
N LEU A 111 -12.23 -8.55 -4.88
CA LEU A 111 -11.69 -9.81 -5.38
C LEU A 111 -10.17 -9.76 -5.54
N ARG A 112 -9.53 -10.87 -5.17
CA ARG A 112 -8.20 -11.18 -5.67
C ARG A 112 -8.33 -11.57 -7.15
N VAL A 113 -7.29 -11.30 -7.94
CA VAL A 113 -7.26 -11.75 -9.34
C VAL A 113 -7.53 -13.24 -9.39
N SER A 114 -8.75 -13.62 -9.78
CA SER A 114 -9.07 -14.98 -10.19
C SER A 114 -9.59 -14.92 -11.61
N ALA A 115 -9.26 -15.92 -12.42
CA ALA A 115 -9.44 -15.91 -13.86
C ALA A 115 -10.89 -15.81 -14.37
N HIS A 116 -11.89 -15.71 -13.49
CA HIS A 116 -13.31 -15.85 -13.85
C HIS A 116 -14.23 -14.73 -13.32
N ALA A 117 -13.68 -13.66 -12.73
CA ALA A 117 -14.52 -12.57 -12.26
C ALA A 117 -14.73 -11.53 -13.36
N LEU A 118 -15.97 -11.25 -13.70
CA LEU A 118 -16.36 -10.07 -14.48
C LEU A 118 -16.18 -8.84 -13.57
N ALA A 119 -14.95 -8.33 -13.50
CA ALA A 119 -14.65 -7.15 -12.72
C ALA A 119 -15.19 -5.91 -13.40
N VAL A 120 -15.95 -5.09 -12.66
CA VAL A 120 -16.40 -3.78 -13.16
C VAL A 120 -15.24 -2.79 -13.13
N TYR A 121 -14.34 -2.91 -12.14
CA TYR A 121 -13.16 -2.06 -11.99
C TYR A 121 -11.90 -2.87 -11.67
N ALA A 122 -10.76 -2.42 -12.22
CA ALA A 122 -9.43 -2.94 -11.94
C ALA A 122 -8.56 -1.85 -11.31
N LEU A 123 -8.05 -2.10 -10.11
CA LEU A 123 -7.09 -1.21 -9.44
C LEU A 123 -5.68 -1.74 -9.67
N ARG A 124 -4.87 -0.97 -10.41
CA ARG A 124 -3.44 -1.22 -10.62
C ARG A 124 -2.64 -0.14 -9.90
N SER A 125 -1.56 -0.54 -9.24
CA SER A 125 -0.75 0.41 -8.48
C SER A 125 0.73 0.15 -8.63
N GLU A 126 1.51 1.22 -8.64
CA GLU A 126 2.97 1.22 -8.71
C GLU A 126 3.54 1.97 -7.50
N LEU A 127 4.37 1.30 -6.73
CA LEU A 127 5.10 1.89 -5.62
C LEU A 127 6.28 2.71 -6.19
N VAL A 128 6.28 4.00 -5.91
CA VAL A 128 7.30 4.93 -6.41
C VAL A 128 8.37 5.20 -5.35
N GLU A 129 7.96 5.29 -4.07
CA GLU A 129 8.85 5.61 -2.96
C GLU A 129 8.33 4.94 -1.68
N PHE A 130 9.23 4.31 -0.92
CA PHE A 130 8.92 3.68 0.36
C PHE A 130 10.19 3.56 1.20
N GLU A 131 10.46 4.58 1.99
CA GLU A 131 11.70 4.67 2.74
C GLU A 131 11.59 5.62 3.94
N GLN A 132 12.56 5.54 4.84
CA GLN A 132 12.71 6.48 5.94
C GLN A 132 13.73 7.56 5.55
N ILE A 133 13.36 8.83 5.73
CA ILE A 133 14.23 9.97 5.43
C ILE A 133 14.64 10.63 6.73
N PHE A 134 15.95 10.78 6.91
CA PHE A 134 16.56 11.50 8.02
C PHE A 134 16.89 12.93 7.59
N ASP A 135 16.17 13.90 8.14
CA ASP A 135 16.46 15.33 7.97
C ASP A 135 17.66 15.77 8.81
N ARG A 136 17.84 15.10 9.94
CA ARG A 136 18.94 15.25 10.90
C ARG A 136 19.22 13.90 11.55
N PRO A 137 20.40 13.73 12.21
CA PRO A 137 20.73 12.45 12.85
C PRO A 137 19.70 11.96 13.89
N ASP A 138 18.96 12.87 14.52
CA ASP A 138 17.98 12.62 15.57
C ASP A 138 16.53 12.80 15.13
N HIS A 139 16.28 13.09 13.83
CA HIS A 139 14.95 13.35 13.31
C HIS A 139 14.74 12.73 11.94
N SER A 140 13.67 11.94 11.81
CA SER A 140 13.35 11.26 10.57
C SER A 140 11.83 11.12 10.40
N HIS A 141 11.42 10.80 9.18
CA HIS A 141 10.04 10.53 8.81
C HIS A 141 9.98 9.40 7.79
N GLY A 142 8.87 8.68 7.77
CA GLY A 142 8.55 7.71 6.72
C GLY A 142 7.91 8.40 5.54
N VAL A 143 8.32 8.03 4.33
CA VAL A 143 7.76 8.53 3.06
C VAL A 143 7.22 7.37 2.27
N LEU A 144 5.97 7.53 1.79
CA LEU A 144 5.32 6.60 0.88
C LEU A 144 4.74 7.37 -0.29
N ARG A 145 5.11 6.97 -1.51
CA ARG A 145 4.51 7.49 -2.74
C ARG A 145 4.05 6.34 -3.63
N LEU A 146 2.77 6.37 -4.00
CA LEU A 146 2.16 5.33 -4.81
C LEU A 146 1.32 5.97 -5.92
N ARG A 147 1.47 5.46 -7.13
CA ARG A 147 0.61 5.80 -8.26
C ARG A 147 -0.45 4.71 -8.40
N ALA A 148 -1.72 5.10 -8.39
CA ALA A 148 -2.84 4.19 -8.57
C ALA A 148 -3.61 4.56 -9.84
N THR A 149 -4.02 3.54 -10.60
CA THR A 149 -4.87 3.64 -11.79
C THR A 149 -6.09 2.77 -11.59
N LEU A 150 -7.28 3.37 -11.73
CA LEU A 150 -8.56 2.67 -11.71
C LEU A 150 -9.08 2.59 -13.15
N GLU A 151 -9.29 1.36 -13.62
CA GLU A 151 -9.74 1.05 -14.97
C GLU A 151 -11.13 0.38 -14.90
N GLY A 152 -12.04 0.78 -15.78
CA GLY A 152 -13.37 0.18 -15.95
C GLY A 152 -13.90 0.52 -17.34
N ASP A 153 -15.07 0.00 -17.72
CA ASP A 153 -15.62 0.14 -19.09
C ASP A 153 -15.69 1.60 -19.57
N ARG A 154 -16.05 2.53 -18.67
CA ARG A 154 -16.20 3.97 -18.97
C ARG A 154 -15.37 4.87 -18.06
N VAL A 155 -14.55 4.28 -17.19
CA VAL A 155 -13.75 4.99 -16.20
C VAL A 155 -12.29 4.66 -16.41
N TRP A 156 -11.50 5.68 -16.56
CA TRP A 156 -10.05 5.60 -16.43
C TRP A 156 -9.60 6.81 -15.62
N ALA A 157 -9.08 6.55 -14.44
CA ALA A 157 -8.59 7.59 -13.56
C ALA A 157 -7.25 7.19 -12.96
N GLN A 158 -6.33 8.13 -12.89
CA GLN A 158 -5.01 7.93 -12.28
C GLN A 158 -4.75 9.02 -11.24
N ARG A 159 -4.20 8.61 -10.09
CA ARG A 159 -3.80 9.53 -9.02
C ARG A 159 -2.50 9.06 -8.38
N THR A 160 -1.65 10.02 -8.04
CA THR A 160 -0.47 9.76 -7.20
C THR A 160 -0.78 10.22 -5.78
N PHE A 161 -0.57 9.31 -4.83
CA PHE A 161 -0.66 9.57 -3.41
C PHE A 161 0.74 9.74 -2.86
N ALA A 162 0.97 10.78 -2.07
CA ALA A 162 2.23 11.04 -1.38
C ALA A 162 1.90 11.31 0.09
N ILE A 163 2.49 10.53 0.98
CA ILE A 163 2.18 10.54 2.41
C ILE A 163 3.49 10.52 3.18
N GLU A 164 3.57 11.37 4.19
CA GLU A 164 4.71 11.46 5.08
C GLU A 164 4.23 11.39 6.53
N LYS A 165 4.94 10.64 7.38
CA LYS A 165 4.67 10.54 8.81
C LYS A 165 5.95 10.66 9.62
N PRO A 166 5.97 11.46 10.69
CA PRO A 166 7.14 11.54 11.54
C PRO A 166 7.43 10.19 12.20
N ALA A 167 8.69 9.80 12.25
CA ALA A 167 9.13 8.63 12.99
C ALA A 167 9.27 9.00 14.48
N PRO A 168 8.71 8.20 15.41
CA PRO A 168 8.81 8.48 16.84
C PRO A 168 10.23 8.36 17.37
N THR A 169 11.07 7.57 16.71
CA THR A 169 12.49 7.42 17.00
C THR A 169 13.32 7.44 15.70
N ALA A 170 14.57 7.92 15.79
CA ALA A 170 15.47 8.02 14.64
C ALA A 170 16.24 6.71 14.43
N ASP A 171 15.48 5.60 14.25
CA ASP A 171 15.99 4.26 14.03
C ASP A 171 15.04 3.45 13.14
N ALA A 172 15.39 2.19 12.84
CA ALA A 172 14.58 1.32 12.02
C ALA A 172 13.17 1.09 12.59
N ALA A 173 13.05 0.93 13.92
CA ALA A 173 11.75 0.69 14.57
C ALA A 173 10.82 1.92 14.43
N GLY A 174 11.37 3.13 14.61
CA GLY A 174 10.62 4.36 14.36
C GLY A 174 10.20 4.51 12.91
N GLY A 175 11.07 4.13 11.98
CA GLY A 175 10.75 4.10 10.55
C GLY A 175 9.63 3.13 10.22
N VAL A 176 9.62 1.94 10.81
CA VAL A 176 8.53 0.95 10.66
C VAL A 176 7.18 1.54 11.11
N ILE A 177 7.14 2.19 12.27
CA ILE A 177 5.91 2.81 12.79
C ILE A 177 5.41 3.89 11.82
N ALA A 178 6.29 4.77 11.36
CA ALA A 178 5.94 5.83 10.43
C ALA A 178 5.42 5.28 9.09
N LEU A 179 6.11 4.30 8.50
CA LEU A 179 5.72 3.68 7.23
C LEU A 179 4.43 2.85 7.34
N ALA A 180 4.17 2.19 8.48
CA ALA A 180 2.90 1.53 8.75
C ALA A 180 1.73 2.55 8.80
N GLN A 181 1.94 3.70 9.44
CA GLN A 181 0.95 4.79 9.46
C GLN A 181 0.72 5.38 8.06
N CYS A 182 1.77 5.56 7.26
CA CYS A 182 1.64 5.95 5.85
C CYS A 182 0.79 4.94 5.06
N SER A 183 1.01 3.65 5.30
CA SER A 183 0.29 2.55 4.61
C SER A 183 -1.20 2.51 4.99
N ASP A 184 -1.53 2.78 6.25
CA ASP A 184 -2.92 2.86 6.71
C ASP A 184 -3.66 4.07 6.11
N GLU A 185 -3.00 5.23 6.08
CA GLU A 185 -3.56 6.43 5.46
C GLU A 185 -3.72 6.28 3.96
N LEU A 186 -2.72 5.69 3.27
CA LEU A 186 -2.81 5.39 1.85
C LEU A 186 -4.06 4.58 1.54
N ALA A 187 -4.30 3.50 2.30
CA ALA A 187 -5.43 2.63 2.06
C ALA A 187 -6.79 3.35 2.27
N ALA A 188 -6.87 4.27 3.25
CA ALA A 188 -8.04 5.11 3.46
C ALA A 188 -8.26 6.06 2.28
N LEU A 189 -7.22 6.77 1.84
CA LEU A 189 -7.29 7.72 0.72
C LEU A 189 -7.66 7.04 -0.60
N ILE A 190 -7.14 5.83 -0.86
CA ILE A 190 -7.52 5.05 -2.05
C ILE A 190 -8.97 4.64 -1.98
N SER A 191 -9.46 4.19 -0.81
CA SER A 191 -10.86 3.81 -0.62
C SER A 191 -11.80 4.99 -0.88
N GLU A 192 -11.50 6.16 -0.34
CA GLU A 192 -12.27 7.39 -0.58
C GLU A 192 -12.27 7.80 -2.06
N TRP A 193 -11.09 7.75 -2.70
CA TRP A 193 -10.95 8.09 -4.11
C TRP A 193 -11.75 7.17 -5.02
N ILE A 194 -11.72 5.85 -4.78
CA ILE A 194 -12.51 4.87 -5.53
C ILE A 194 -14.01 5.13 -5.33
N SER A 195 -14.44 5.38 -4.10
CA SER A 195 -15.85 5.65 -3.78
C SER A 195 -16.36 6.90 -4.50
N ALA A 196 -15.57 7.96 -4.55
CA ALA A 196 -15.92 9.19 -5.27
C ALA A 196 -16.12 8.93 -6.77
N ILE A 197 -15.18 8.21 -7.43
CA ILE A 197 -15.28 7.87 -8.85
C ILE A 197 -16.52 7.01 -9.15
N GLN A 198 -16.85 6.06 -8.28
CA GLN A 198 -18.03 5.22 -8.45
C GLN A 198 -19.34 6.01 -8.35
N VAL A 199 -19.40 7.02 -7.50
CA VAL A 199 -20.55 7.93 -7.40
C VAL A 199 -20.71 8.72 -8.68
N ASP A 200 -19.64 9.38 -9.15
CA ASP A 200 -19.66 10.17 -10.38
C ASP A 200 -20.06 9.33 -11.60
N ALA A 201 -19.54 8.10 -11.73
CA ALA A 201 -19.90 7.20 -12.81
C ALA A 201 -21.37 6.77 -12.78
N ARG A 202 -21.97 6.58 -11.60
CA ARG A 202 -23.40 6.25 -11.45
C ARG A 202 -24.30 7.43 -11.82
N GLU A 203 -23.91 8.63 -11.44
CA GLU A 203 -24.64 9.85 -11.76
C GLU A 203 -24.64 10.10 -13.28
N ALA A 204 -23.50 9.94 -13.94
CA ALA A 204 -23.38 10.06 -15.38
C ALA A 204 -24.28 9.06 -16.14
N VAL A 205 -24.33 7.79 -15.71
CA VAL A 205 -25.22 6.77 -16.30
C VAL A 205 -26.69 7.11 -16.06
N ARG A 206 -27.02 7.70 -14.92
CA ARG A 206 -28.40 8.09 -14.60
C ARG A 206 -28.88 9.27 -15.43
N GLU A 207 -27.99 10.20 -15.77
CA GLU A 207 -28.28 11.36 -16.61
C GLU A 207 -28.42 10.98 -18.09
N GLU A 208 -27.65 9.99 -18.56
CA GLU A 208 -27.77 9.43 -19.93
C GLU A 208 -29.00 8.53 -20.12
N ALA A 209 -29.68 8.09 -19.06
CA ALA A 209 -30.87 7.27 -19.19
C ALA A 209 -31.98 8.04 -19.89
N PRO A 210 -32.56 7.55 -21.02
CA PRO A 210 -33.59 8.28 -21.76
C PRO A 210 -34.74 8.61 -20.82
N THR A 211 -35.13 9.86 -20.75
CA THR A 211 -36.40 10.29 -20.16
C THR A 211 -37.49 9.57 -20.94
N ASP A 212 -38.22 8.63 -20.29
CA ASP A 212 -39.25 7.77 -20.89
C ASP A 212 -40.21 8.61 -21.76
N PRO A 213 -40.21 8.44 -23.11
CA PRO A 213 -41.11 9.20 -24.01
C PRO A 213 -42.57 8.76 -23.87
N LEU A 214 -42.86 7.78 -23.03
CA LEU A 214 -44.21 7.19 -22.86
C LEU A 214 -44.93 7.70 -21.61
N ARG A 215 -44.41 8.73 -20.91
CA ARG A 215 -45.19 9.35 -19.85
C ARG A 215 -46.30 10.20 -20.49
N PRO A 216 -47.58 9.76 -20.49
CA PRO A 216 -48.65 10.53 -21.13
C PRO A 216 -48.71 11.90 -20.44
N ALA A 217 -48.74 12.96 -21.27
CA ALA A 217 -48.96 14.32 -20.82
C ALA A 217 -50.25 14.34 -19.99
N ARG A 218 -50.14 14.72 -18.72
CA ARG A 218 -51.29 14.89 -17.84
C ARG A 218 -52.23 15.89 -18.50
N ALA A 219 -53.38 15.40 -19.05
CA ALA A 219 -54.36 16.25 -19.65
C ALA A 219 -54.83 17.31 -18.65
N PRO A 220 -54.97 18.57 -19.07
CA PRO A 220 -55.51 19.59 -18.20
C PRO A 220 -56.96 19.21 -17.82
N LEU A 221 -57.23 19.20 -16.51
CA LEU A 221 -58.60 19.03 -15.98
C LEU A 221 -59.45 20.16 -16.55
N SER A 222 -60.37 19.81 -17.46
CA SER A 222 -61.39 20.71 -17.97
C SER A 222 -62.30 21.14 -16.82
N ALA A 223 -62.29 22.41 -16.48
CA ALA A 223 -63.25 23.02 -15.60
C ALA A 223 -64.64 22.94 -16.20
N SER A 224 -65.51 22.08 -15.66
CA SER A 224 -66.92 22.02 -16.00
C SER A 224 -67.60 23.29 -15.40
N SER A 225 -67.93 24.23 -16.29
CA SER A 225 -68.83 25.36 -16.01
C SER A 225 -70.25 24.82 -15.78
N THR A 226 -70.69 24.80 -14.56
CA THR A 226 -72.12 24.59 -14.23
C THR A 226 -72.82 25.94 -14.33
N ARG A 227 -73.53 26.14 -15.44
CA ARG A 227 -74.53 27.22 -15.59
C ARG A 227 -75.78 26.78 -14.84
N ARG A 228 -76.23 27.58 -13.86
CA ARG A 228 -77.55 27.52 -13.28
C ARG A 228 -78.41 28.58 -13.96
N ASP A 229 -79.54 28.15 -14.50
CA ASP A 229 -80.76 28.91 -14.66
C ASP A 229 -81.63 28.68 -13.47
#